data_72ee042ce78d8dcc552636cb46fde470
#
_entry.id   72ee042ce78d8dcc552636cb46fde470
#
_cell.length_a   1.000
_cell.length_b   1.000
_cell.length_c   1.000
_cell.angle_alpha   90.00
_cell.angle_beta   90.00
_cell.angle_gamma   90.00
#
_symmetry.space_group_name_H-M   'P 1'
#
loop_
_entity.id
_entity.type
_entity.pdbx_description
1 polymer ?
#
loop_
_entity_poly.entity_id
_entity_poly.type
_entity_poly.pdbx_seq_one_letter_code
_entity_poly.pdbx_strand_id
1 'polypeptide(L)'
;SVQQARGAVEAARIHLSFATVTSPITGRAGIQRVTEGALVGAGEATLLTTVDQIDPLYVNFAMNSEELAALRQAQSSGNVQLSGDGKSSINVELGNGTQYQHPGTLDVSAVTVNPSTGAVSLRATLPNPEQSLLPGAFVTFKASLGQRNNAYLLPQQALQRDATGPYVLVLDKDGKVARKNLTVDGQQKGQWIVT
;
A
#
# COMPACT_ATOMS: atom_id res chain seq x y z
N SER A 1 45.78 6.62 38.86
CA SER A 1 46.11 5.28 38.35
C SER A 1 45.94 5.17 36.85
N VAL A 2 46.61 4.21 36.22
CA VAL A 2 46.48 3.99 34.75
C VAL A 2 45.03 3.75 34.32
N GLN A 3 44.26 3.06 35.13
CA GLN A 3 42.81 2.84 34.84
C GLN A 3 42.00 4.14 34.83
N GLN A 4 42.31 5.03 35.77
CA GLN A 4 41.62 6.34 35.83
C GLN A 4 41.95 7.22 34.60
N ALA A 5 43.23 7.22 34.17
CA ALA A 5 43.64 7.91 32.97
C ALA A 5 42.96 7.33 31.69
N ARG A 6 42.86 6.00 31.59
CA ARG A 6 42.13 5.35 30.49
C ARG A 6 40.65 5.71 30.48
N GLY A 7 39.99 5.76 31.64
CA GLY A 7 38.60 6.19 31.76
C GLY A 7 38.38 7.65 31.28
N ALA A 8 39.32 8.54 31.65
CA ALA A 8 39.30 9.93 31.23
C ALA A 8 39.45 10.08 29.69
N VAL A 9 40.35 9.32 29.08
CA VAL A 9 40.55 9.30 27.62
C VAL A 9 39.29 8.77 26.91
N GLU A 10 38.66 7.72 27.41
CA GLU A 10 37.45 7.16 26.82
C GLU A 10 36.27 8.13 26.90
N ALA A 11 36.09 8.80 28.05
CA ALA A 11 35.08 9.85 28.19
C ALA A 11 35.31 11.01 27.21
N ALA A 12 36.57 11.45 27.02
CA ALA A 12 36.92 12.49 26.07
C ALA A 12 36.64 12.07 24.62
N ARG A 13 36.89 10.79 24.26
CA ARG A 13 36.55 10.24 22.93
C ARG A 13 35.07 10.22 22.68
N ILE A 14 34.25 9.83 23.67
CA ILE A 14 32.79 9.86 23.57
C ILE A 14 32.31 11.30 23.35
N HIS A 15 32.82 12.27 24.11
CA HIS A 15 32.47 13.67 23.89
C HIS A 15 32.86 14.16 22.49
N LEU A 16 34.03 13.77 22.00
CA LEU A 16 34.46 14.12 20.65
C LEU A 16 33.55 13.49 19.57
N SER A 17 33.05 12.27 19.79
CA SER A 17 32.16 11.62 18.85
C SER A 17 30.82 12.37 18.64
N PHE A 18 30.33 13.09 19.66
CA PHE A 18 29.13 13.93 19.55
C PHE A 18 29.33 15.17 18.69
N ALA A 19 30.57 15.56 18.40
CA ALA A 19 30.85 16.63 17.46
C ALA A 19 30.58 16.24 16.00
N THR A 20 30.44 14.93 15.71
CA THR A 20 30.11 14.41 14.39
C THR A 20 28.67 13.93 14.38
N VAL A 21 27.78 14.66 13.71
CA VAL A 21 26.37 14.31 13.58
C VAL A 21 26.19 13.51 12.30
N THR A 22 25.76 12.26 12.43
CA THR A 22 25.50 11.37 11.29
C THR A 22 24.01 11.03 11.22
N SER A 23 23.52 10.79 10.01
CA SER A 23 22.15 10.31 9.81
C SER A 23 22.04 8.85 10.26
N PRO A 24 21.00 8.47 11.04
CA PRO A 24 20.73 7.09 11.42
C PRO A 24 20.15 6.25 10.28
N ILE A 25 19.68 6.90 9.19
CA ILE A 25 19.08 6.25 8.04
C ILE A 25 19.77 6.68 6.75
N THR A 26 19.72 5.80 5.75
CA THR A 26 20.13 6.13 4.39
C THR A 26 18.98 6.86 3.71
N GLY A 27 19.27 8.02 3.10
CA GLY A 27 18.26 8.83 2.47
C GLY A 27 18.82 10.12 1.88
N ARG A 28 17.95 10.99 1.44
CA ARG A 28 18.27 12.31 0.92
C ARG A 28 18.11 13.35 2.01
N ALA A 29 19.16 14.11 2.26
CA ALA A 29 19.08 15.26 3.15
C ALA A 29 18.24 16.37 2.51
N GLY A 30 17.34 16.92 3.27
CA GLY A 30 16.53 18.07 2.91
C GLY A 30 17.31 19.40 3.05
N ILE A 31 16.55 20.49 3.06
CA ILE A 31 17.14 21.84 3.21
C ILE A 31 17.67 21.98 4.64
N GLN A 32 18.87 22.54 4.78
CA GLN A 32 19.42 22.90 6.08
C GLN A 32 18.50 23.88 6.82
N ARG A 33 18.31 23.65 8.10
CA ARG A 33 17.48 24.51 8.98
C ARG A 33 18.32 25.49 9.78
N VAL A 34 19.61 25.27 9.82
CA VAL A 34 20.57 26.06 10.60
C VAL A 34 21.70 26.48 9.67
N THR A 35 22.09 27.75 9.72
CA THR A 35 23.20 28.29 8.91
C THR A 35 24.55 27.90 9.48
N GLU A 36 25.56 27.84 8.65
CA GLU A 36 26.94 27.61 9.08
C GLU A 36 27.35 28.68 10.09
N GLY A 37 28.07 28.25 11.15
CA GLY A 37 28.49 29.11 12.24
C GLY A 37 27.43 29.32 13.34
N ALA A 38 26.22 28.87 13.16
CA ALA A 38 25.22 28.95 14.22
C ALA A 38 25.56 28.00 15.37
N LEU A 39 25.34 28.48 16.60
CA LEU A 39 25.47 27.67 17.79
C LEU A 39 24.31 26.66 17.87
N VAL A 40 24.62 25.39 17.88
CA VAL A 40 23.66 24.31 18.12
C VAL A 40 23.91 23.76 19.53
N GLY A 41 22.89 23.81 20.36
CA GLY A 41 23.09 23.65 21.79
C GLY A 41 22.83 22.24 22.31
N ALA A 42 23.49 21.93 23.42
CA ALA A 42 23.28 20.72 24.19
C ALA A 42 21.99 20.77 25.06
N GLY A 43 21.32 21.91 25.18
CA GLY A 43 20.14 22.10 26.05
C GLY A 43 18.81 21.84 25.37
N GLU A 44 18.68 22.18 24.11
CA GLU A 44 17.49 21.94 23.30
C GLU A 44 17.87 21.23 22.00
N ALA A 45 17.05 20.24 21.60
CA ALA A 45 17.27 19.51 20.35
C ALA A 45 17.11 20.47 19.16
N THR A 46 18.22 20.87 18.53
CA THR A 46 18.19 21.74 17.34
C THR A 46 18.05 20.90 16.10
N LEU A 47 16.97 21.13 15.32
CA LEU A 47 16.75 20.48 14.05
C LEU A 47 17.73 21.02 13.00
N LEU A 48 18.70 20.21 12.61
CA LEU A 48 19.70 20.62 11.61
C LEU A 48 19.16 20.46 10.18
N THR A 49 18.60 19.31 9.88
CA THR A 49 17.94 18.95 8.61
C THR A 49 17.06 17.74 8.82
N THR A 50 16.22 17.45 7.84
CA THR A 50 15.49 16.18 7.76
C THR A 50 16.15 15.27 6.73
N VAL A 51 16.17 13.97 6.99
CA VAL A 51 16.62 12.97 6.02
C VAL A 51 15.44 12.10 5.68
N ASP A 52 15.04 12.16 4.40
CA ASP A 52 13.92 11.37 3.89
C ASP A 52 14.45 10.09 3.24
N GLN A 53 13.92 8.96 3.67
CA GLN A 53 14.20 7.69 3.01
C GLN A 53 13.50 7.69 1.65
N ILE A 54 14.25 7.46 0.57
CA ILE A 54 13.74 7.49 -0.80
C ILE A 54 13.52 6.08 -1.35
N ASP A 55 14.23 5.09 -0.84
CA ASP A 55 14.08 3.70 -1.23
C ASP A 55 14.17 2.79 0.01
N PRO A 56 13.14 1.96 0.27
CA PRO A 56 11.83 1.98 -0.36
C PRO A 56 10.97 3.18 0.08
N LEU A 57 10.00 3.55 -0.75
CA LEU A 57 8.97 4.53 -0.42
C LEU A 57 7.75 3.86 0.20
N TYR A 58 7.04 4.61 1.05
CA TYR A 58 5.75 4.20 1.59
C TYR A 58 4.62 4.99 0.94
N VAL A 59 3.65 4.28 0.39
CA VAL A 59 2.41 4.86 -0.12
C VAL A 59 1.33 4.66 0.93
N ASN A 60 0.81 5.74 1.49
CA ASN A 60 -0.28 5.70 2.46
C ASN A 60 -1.59 6.03 1.75
N PHE A 61 -2.62 5.25 2.00
CA PHE A 61 -3.94 5.49 1.45
C PHE A 61 -5.03 5.07 2.42
N ALA A 62 -6.23 5.58 2.22
CA ALA A 62 -7.38 5.25 3.04
C ALA A 62 -8.38 4.43 2.23
N MET A 63 -8.96 3.43 2.85
CA MET A 63 -10.01 2.58 2.33
C MET A 63 -11.21 2.63 3.27
N ASN A 64 -12.41 2.42 2.76
CA ASN A 64 -13.58 2.30 3.61
C ASN A 64 -13.53 0.97 4.40
N SER A 65 -13.99 1.01 5.65
CA SER A 65 -14.02 -0.19 6.51
C SER A 65 -14.91 -1.31 5.95
N GLU A 66 -15.98 -0.96 5.24
CA GLU A 66 -16.87 -1.93 4.58
C GLU A 66 -16.16 -2.66 3.43
N GLU A 67 -15.40 -1.93 2.62
CA GLU A 67 -14.61 -2.50 1.52
C GLU A 67 -13.53 -3.45 2.05
N LEU A 68 -12.87 -3.08 3.17
CA LEU A 68 -11.89 -3.95 3.81
C LEU A 68 -12.53 -5.21 4.38
N ALA A 69 -13.73 -5.10 4.98
CA ALA A 69 -14.47 -6.24 5.50
C ALA A 69 -14.88 -7.19 4.37
N ALA A 70 -15.39 -6.65 3.25
CA ALA A 70 -15.73 -7.43 2.06
C ALA A 70 -14.50 -8.15 1.48
N LEU A 71 -13.36 -7.48 1.45
CA LEU A 71 -12.09 -8.06 1.00
C LEU A 71 -11.66 -9.24 1.89
N ARG A 72 -11.69 -9.06 3.21
CA ARG A 72 -11.36 -10.13 4.18
C ARG A 72 -12.31 -11.32 4.07
N GLN A 73 -13.60 -11.05 3.87
CA GLN A 73 -14.59 -12.11 3.68
C GLN A 73 -14.36 -12.86 2.38
N ALA A 74 -14.06 -12.18 1.28
CA ALA A 74 -13.73 -12.81 0.00
C ALA A 74 -12.44 -13.66 0.09
N GLN A 75 -11.48 -13.25 0.89
CA GLN A 75 -10.27 -14.01 1.18
C GLN A 75 -10.56 -15.26 2.01
N SER A 76 -11.35 -15.14 3.08
CA SER A 76 -11.68 -16.27 3.96
C SER A 76 -12.55 -17.33 3.29
N SER A 77 -13.38 -16.93 2.31
CA SER A 77 -14.21 -17.86 1.52
C SER A 77 -13.44 -18.59 0.41
N GLY A 78 -12.14 -18.32 0.24
CA GLY A 78 -11.32 -18.94 -0.81
C GLY A 78 -11.63 -18.45 -2.23
N ASN A 79 -12.54 -17.48 -2.37
CA ASN A 79 -12.92 -16.92 -3.66
C ASN A 79 -11.87 -15.97 -4.24
N VAL A 80 -10.95 -15.49 -3.40
CA VAL A 80 -9.84 -14.63 -3.77
C VAL A 80 -8.55 -15.27 -3.27
N GLN A 81 -7.68 -15.66 -4.18
CA GLN A 81 -6.33 -16.09 -3.85
C GLN A 81 -5.41 -14.86 -3.86
N LEU A 82 -4.89 -14.50 -2.70
CA LEU A 82 -3.77 -13.57 -2.61
C LEU A 82 -2.53 -14.24 -3.20
N SER A 83 -1.66 -13.47 -3.84
CA SER A 83 -0.36 -13.97 -4.27
C SER A 83 0.37 -14.62 -3.09
N GLY A 84 1.00 -15.76 -3.32
CA GLY A 84 1.42 -16.83 -2.39
C GLY A 84 2.05 -16.48 -1.03
N ASP A 85 2.36 -15.20 -0.73
CA ASP A 85 2.95 -14.76 0.55
C ASP A 85 2.01 -13.86 1.39
N GLY A 86 0.72 -13.82 1.09
CA GLY A 86 -0.22 -12.92 1.79
C GLY A 86 -0.02 -11.43 1.46
N LYS A 87 0.87 -11.12 0.53
CA LYS A 87 1.19 -9.77 0.08
C LYS A 87 0.54 -9.52 -1.27
N SER A 88 -0.34 -8.54 -1.34
CA SER A 88 -0.96 -8.13 -2.60
C SER A 88 -0.03 -7.22 -3.38
N SER A 89 0.18 -7.52 -4.66
CA SER A 89 0.93 -6.65 -5.56
C SER A 89 0.08 -5.44 -5.95
N ILE A 90 0.68 -4.27 -5.93
CA ILE A 90 0.07 -3.03 -6.42
C ILE A 90 0.86 -2.48 -7.60
N ASN A 91 0.15 -2.04 -8.62
CA ASN A 91 0.71 -1.29 -9.73
C ASN A 91 0.41 0.19 -9.53
N VAL A 92 1.46 1.00 -9.59
CA VAL A 92 1.37 2.45 -9.39
C VAL A 92 1.34 3.13 -10.74
N GLU A 93 0.42 4.08 -10.89
CA GLU A 93 0.31 4.96 -12.03
C GLU A 93 0.70 6.37 -11.60
N LEU A 94 1.63 6.96 -12.31
CA LEU A 94 2.11 8.31 -12.08
C LEU A 94 1.05 9.33 -12.53
N GLY A 95 1.13 10.54 -12.01
CA GLY A 95 0.19 11.61 -12.35
C GLY A 95 0.11 11.97 -13.85
N ASN A 96 1.09 11.57 -14.64
CA ASN A 96 1.10 11.70 -16.10
C ASN A 96 0.45 10.52 -16.85
N GLY A 97 -0.12 9.55 -16.14
CA GLY A 97 -0.70 8.33 -16.71
C GLY A 97 0.29 7.24 -17.06
N THR A 98 1.58 7.45 -16.80
CA THR A 98 2.61 6.42 -17.04
C THR A 98 2.60 5.39 -15.92
N GLN A 99 2.65 4.12 -16.27
CA GLN A 99 2.76 3.05 -15.28
C GLN A 99 4.18 2.97 -14.72
N TYR A 100 4.30 2.91 -13.40
CA TYR A 100 5.59 2.72 -12.74
C TYR A 100 6.09 1.30 -12.92
N GLN A 101 7.39 1.13 -13.18
CA GLN A 101 7.97 -0.16 -13.58
C GLN A 101 8.08 -1.17 -12.42
N HIS A 102 8.24 -0.68 -11.19
CA HIS A 102 8.41 -1.55 -10.03
C HIS A 102 7.09 -1.71 -9.29
N PRO A 103 6.53 -2.93 -9.21
CA PRO A 103 5.32 -3.16 -8.46
C PRO A 103 5.58 -2.97 -6.96
N GLY A 104 4.64 -2.37 -6.28
CA GLY A 104 4.64 -2.24 -4.84
C GLY A 104 4.05 -3.47 -4.16
N THR A 105 4.25 -3.56 -2.86
CA THR A 105 3.70 -4.60 -2.00
C THR A 105 2.78 -3.96 -0.96
N LEU A 106 1.53 -4.41 -0.93
CA LEU A 106 0.55 -3.96 0.05
C LEU A 106 0.74 -4.73 1.36
N ASP A 107 0.93 -4.00 2.46
CA ASP A 107 0.92 -4.57 3.79
C ASP A 107 -0.46 -4.39 4.42
N VAL A 108 -1.24 -5.47 4.43
CA VAL A 108 -2.59 -5.50 4.99
C VAL A 108 -2.57 -5.67 6.52
N SER A 109 -1.43 -5.98 7.11
CA SER A 109 -1.30 -6.17 8.56
C SER A 109 -1.25 -4.85 9.34
N ALA A 110 -0.72 -3.79 8.72
CA ALA A 110 -0.62 -2.46 9.31
C ALA A 110 -1.91 -1.66 9.10
N VAL A 111 -2.99 -2.08 9.74
CA VAL A 111 -4.32 -1.46 9.63
C VAL A 111 -4.57 -0.55 10.82
N THR A 112 -4.76 0.74 10.56
CA THR A 112 -5.20 1.70 11.58
C THR A 112 -6.53 2.30 11.17
N VAL A 113 -7.53 2.19 12.02
CA VAL A 113 -8.86 2.78 11.78
C VAL A 113 -8.87 4.20 12.36
N ASN A 114 -9.28 5.17 11.56
CA ASN A 114 -9.54 6.51 12.03
C ASN A 114 -10.95 6.54 12.65
N PRO A 115 -11.09 6.76 13.98
CA PRO A 115 -12.39 6.66 14.65
C PRO A 115 -13.36 7.78 14.27
N SER A 116 -12.88 8.89 13.72
CA SER A 116 -13.74 10.02 13.32
C SER A 116 -14.35 9.84 11.93
N THR A 117 -13.67 9.13 11.03
CA THR A 117 -14.11 8.96 9.64
C THR A 117 -14.51 7.53 9.30
N GLY A 118 -14.20 6.55 10.17
CA GLY A 118 -14.34 5.13 9.87
C GLY A 118 -13.41 4.61 8.76
N ALA A 119 -12.54 5.47 8.25
CA ALA A 119 -11.60 5.09 7.21
C ALA A 119 -10.45 4.28 7.79
N VAL A 120 -10.01 3.29 7.03
CA VAL A 120 -8.89 2.42 7.36
C VAL A 120 -7.67 2.89 6.60
N SER A 121 -6.63 3.27 7.35
CA SER A 121 -5.34 3.62 6.74
C SER A 121 -4.54 2.36 6.48
N LEU A 122 -4.09 2.23 5.24
CA LEU A 122 -3.27 1.14 4.75
C LEU A 122 -1.94 1.71 4.25
N ARG A 123 -0.91 0.88 4.27
CA ARG A 123 0.41 1.23 3.77
C ARG A 123 0.89 0.21 2.75
N ALA A 124 1.45 0.70 1.68
CA ALA A 124 2.16 -0.12 0.72
C ALA A 124 3.62 0.29 0.65
N THR A 125 4.50 -0.68 0.45
CA THR A 125 5.93 -0.46 0.23
C THR A 125 6.21 -0.50 -1.26
N LEU A 126 6.87 0.53 -1.77
CA LEU A 126 7.18 0.69 -3.18
C LEU A 126 8.71 0.82 -3.36
N PRO A 127 9.36 -0.13 -4.04
CA PRO A 127 10.77 0.00 -4.40
C PRO A 127 11.00 1.23 -5.30
N ASN A 128 12.06 1.99 -5.05
CA ASN A 128 12.40 3.17 -5.82
C ASN A 128 13.91 3.28 -6.10
N PRO A 129 14.51 2.24 -6.72
CA PRO A 129 15.96 2.18 -6.90
C PRO A 129 16.49 3.31 -7.80
N GLU A 130 15.70 3.76 -8.76
CA GLU A 130 16.06 4.86 -9.67
C GLU A 130 15.77 6.25 -9.09
N GLN A 131 15.21 6.32 -7.88
CA GLN A 131 14.83 7.57 -7.20
C GLN A 131 13.96 8.50 -8.06
N SER A 132 13.19 7.92 -8.97
CA SER A 132 12.31 8.65 -9.89
C SER A 132 11.07 9.21 -9.20
N LEU A 133 10.66 8.60 -8.09
CA LEU A 133 9.57 9.07 -7.25
C LEU A 133 10.11 9.90 -6.08
N LEU A 134 9.42 10.99 -5.80
CA LEU A 134 9.78 11.87 -4.69
C LEU A 134 8.78 11.74 -3.54
N PRO A 135 9.23 11.77 -2.27
CA PRO A 135 8.33 11.86 -1.13
C PRO A 135 7.40 13.07 -1.23
N GLY A 136 6.14 12.90 -0.85
CA GLY A 136 5.11 13.95 -0.94
C GLY A 136 4.38 14.04 -2.28
N ALA A 137 4.77 13.24 -3.29
CA ALA A 137 4.04 13.18 -4.55
C ALA A 137 2.73 12.39 -4.41
N PHE A 138 1.68 12.84 -5.11
CA PHE A 138 0.43 12.09 -5.23
C PHE A 138 0.55 11.08 -6.37
N VAL A 139 0.15 9.84 -6.09
CA VAL A 139 0.14 8.76 -7.07
C VAL A 139 -1.23 8.08 -7.08
N THR A 140 -1.63 7.58 -8.24
CA THR A 140 -2.78 6.70 -8.38
C THR A 140 -2.28 5.26 -8.44
N PHE A 141 -2.92 4.35 -7.76
CA PHE A 141 -2.54 2.94 -7.83
C PHE A 141 -3.74 2.06 -8.11
N LYS A 142 -3.46 0.93 -8.76
CA LYS A 142 -4.41 -0.15 -9.00
C LYS A 142 -3.90 -1.37 -8.24
N ALA A 143 -4.62 -1.76 -7.19
CA ALA A 143 -4.31 -2.97 -6.45
C ALA A 143 -5.03 -4.16 -7.08
N SER A 144 -4.28 -5.21 -7.39
CA SER A 144 -4.86 -6.51 -7.71
C SER A 144 -4.98 -7.29 -6.40
N LEU A 145 -6.18 -7.35 -5.85
CA LEU A 145 -6.43 -7.98 -4.55
C LEU A 145 -6.59 -9.50 -4.66
N GLY A 146 -6.57 -10.03 -5.88
CA GLY A 146 -6.67 -11.45 -6.14
C GLY A 146 -7.41 -11.77 -7.45
N GLN A 147 -7.49 -13.05 -7.75
CA GLN A 147 -8.27 -13.57 -8.88
C GLN A 147 -9.47 -14.33 -8.33
N ARG A 148 -10.63 -14.08 -8.90
CA ARG A 148 -11.84 -14.83 -8.58
C ARG A 148 -11.94 -16.01 -9.54
N ASN A 149 -11.94 -17.20 -9.00
CA ASN A 149 -12.17 -18.42 -9.77
C ASN A 149 -13.68 -18.62 -10.00
N ASN A 150 -14.03 -19.24 -11.13
CA ASN A 150 -15.41 -19.58 -11.51
C ASN A 150 -16.35 -18.37 -11.65
N ALA A 151 -15.83 -17.19 -12.03
CA ALA A 151 -16.65 -16.04 -12.36
C ALA A 151 -16.78 -15.90 -13.87
N TYR A 152 -18.00 -15.58 -14.33
CA TYR A 152 -18.31 -15.34 -15.75
C TYR A 152 -18.71 -13.87 -15.95
N LEU A 153 -18.28 -13.32 -17.06
CA LEU A 153 -18.71 -11.98 -17.48
C LEU A 153 -19.89 -12.12 -18.46
N LEU A 154 -21.01 -11.55 -18.09
CA LEU A 154 -22.22 -11.57 -18.92
C LEU A 154 -22.58 -10.17 -19.40
N PRO A 155 -22.95 -9.99 -20.69
CA PRO A 155 -23.54 -8.75 -21.17
C PRO A 155 -24.79 -8.39 -20.36
N GLN A 156 -25.02 -7.09 -20.13
CA GLN A 156 -26.18 -6.63 -19.34
C GLN A 156 -27.51 -7.16 -19.88
N GLN A 157 -27.61 -7.29 -21.19
CA GLN A 157 -28.81 -7.78 -21.87
C GLN A 157 -29.12 -9.25 -21.63
N ALA A 158 -28.13 -10.06 -21.26
CA ALA A 158 -28.30 -11.49 -21.01
C ALA A 158 -28.87 -11.78 -19.62
N LEU A 159 -28.74 -10.86 -18.67
CA LEU A 159 -29.24 -11.04 -17.32
C LEU A 159 -30.71 -10.65 -17.24
N GLN A 160 -31.53 -11.58 -16.83
CA GLN A 160 -32.95 -11.37 -16.54
C GLN A 160 -33.20 -11.52 -15.02
N ARG A 161 -34.27 -10.87 -14.58
CA ARG A 161 -34.69 -10.94 -13.15
C ARG A 161 -36.17 -11.24 -13.06
N ASP A 162 -36.52 -12.13 -12.13
CA ASP A 162 -37.90 -12.39 -11.75
C ASP A 162 -38.05 -12.38 -10.21
N ALA A 163 -39.20 -12.81 -9.73
CA ALA A 163 -39.51 -12.88 -8.31
C ALA A 163 -38.58 -13.84 -7.52
N THR A 164 -37.90 -14.75 -8.21
CA THR A 164 -36.99 -15.75 -7.58
C THR A 164 -35.52 -15.33 -7.63
N GLY A 165 -35.19 -14.25 -8.37
CA GLY A 165 -33.83 -13.70 -8.46
C GLY A 165 -33.30 -13.56 -9.88
N PRO A 166 -31.99 -13.26 -10.01
CA PRO A 166 -31.35 -13.13 -11.31
C PRO A 166 -31.11 -14.49 -11.98
N TYR A 167 -31.37 -14.58 -13.28
CA TYR A 167 -31.17 -15.78 -14.07
C TYR A 167 -30.72 -15.45 -15.51
N VAL A 168 -30.18 -16.45 -16.18
CA VAL A 168 -29.88 -16.41 -17.62
C VAL A 168 -30.50 -17.61 -18.34
N LEU A 169 -30.75 -17.44 -19.61
CA LEU A 169 -31.13 -18.52 -20.51
C LEU A 169 -29.88 -18.99 -21.26
N VAL A 170 -29.54 -20.24 -21.13
CA VAL A 170 -28.41 -20.88 -21.82
C VAL A 170 -28.90 -22.02 -22.71
N LEU A 171 -28.17 -22.30 -23.77
CA LEU A 171 -28.41 -23.50 -24.56
C LEU A 171 -27.69 -24.67 -23.91
N ASP A 172 -28.42 -25.75 -23.64
CA ASP A 172 -27.86 -27.00 -23.17
C ASP A 172 -27.20 -27.77 -24.34
N LYS A 173 -26.49 -28.84 -24.03
CA LYS A 173 -25.80 -29.72 -24.99
C LYS A 173 -26.73 -30.24 -26.09
N ASP A 174 -27.99 -30.39 -25.78
CA ASP A 174 -29.05 -30.84 -26.70
C ASP A 174 -29.71 -29.73 -27.51
N GLY A 175 -29.19 -28.48 -27.44
CA GLY A 175 -29.75 -27.32 -28.13
C GLY A 175 -31.04 -26.79 -27.53
N LYS A 176 -31.43 -27.24 -26.33
CA LYS A 176 -32.63 -26.76 -25.62
C LYS A 176 -32.29 -25.57 -24.75
N VAL A 177 -33.21 -24.65 -24.63
CA VAL A 177 -33.08 -23.49 -23.74
C VAL A 177 -33.26 -23.94 -22.30
N ALA A 178 -32.26 -23.78 -21.48
CA ALA A 178 -32.28 -24.05 -20.05
C ALA A 178 -32.11 -22.76 -19.25
N ARG A 179 -32.88 -22.61 -18.18
CA ARG A 179 -32.75 -21.53 -17.22
C ARG A 179 -31.67 -21.88 -16.19
N LYS A 180 -30.73 -20.94 -15.95
CA LYS A 180 -29.77 -21.04 -14.85
C LYS A 180 -29.88 -19.82 -13.94
N ASN A 181 -30.12 -20.06 -12.66
CA ASN A 181 -30.08 -19.03 -11.63
C ASN A 181 -28.62 -18.70 -11.33
N LEU A 182 -28.34 -17.44 -11.08
CA LEU A 182 -27.00 -16.91 -10.88
C LEU A 182 -26.96 -16.03 -9.63
N THR A 183 -25.77 -15.90 -9.07
CA THR A 183 -25.49 -14.84 -8.10
C THR A 183 -24.78 -13.70 -8.82
N VAL A 184 -25.28 -12.47 -8.68
CA VAL A 184 -24.64 -11.28 -9.25
C VAL A 184 -23.74 -10.66 -8.20
N ASP A 185 -22.44 -10.67 -8.46
CA ASP A 185 -21.43 -10.21 -7.52
C ASP A 185 -20.95 -8.78 -7.78
N GLY A 186 -21.24 -8.23 -8.97
CA GLY A 186 -20.86 -6.88 -9.33
C GLY A 186 -20.92 -6.62 -10.82
N GLN A 187 -20.40 -5.45 -11.22
CA GLN A 187 -20.34 -5.01 -12.62
C GLN A 187 -18.92 -4.55 -12.96
N GLN A 188 -18.42 -4.94 -14.12
CA GLN A 188 -17.15 -4.49 -14.66
C GLN A 188 -17.28 -4.15 -16.13
N LYS A 189 -16.85 -2.95 -16.52
CA LYS A 189 -16.87 -2.47 -17.92
C LYS A 189 -18.19 -2.71 -18.67
N GLY A 190 -19.33 -2.52 -18.00
CA GLY A 190 -20.65 -2.73 -18.60
C GLY A 190 -21.09 -4.19 -18.71
N GLN A 191 -20.40 -5.12 -18.05
CA GLN A 191 -20.75 -6.53 -17.97
C GLN A 191 -21.00 -6.93 -16.50
N TRP A 192 -21.93 -7.83 -16.27
CA TRP A 192 -22.17 -8.42 -14.96
C TRP A 192 -21.17 -9.51 -14.64
N ILE A 193 -20.63 -9.47 -13.44
CA ILE A 193 -19.82 -10.57 -12.87
C ILE A 193 -20.79 -11.49 -12.13
N VAL A 194 -20.84 -12.75 -12.56
CA VAL A 194 -21.76 -13.76 -12.00
C VAL A 194 -21.00 -15.05 -11.62
N THR A 195 -21.49 -15.72 -10.59
CA THR A 195 -21.04 -17.03 -10.13
C THR A 195 -22.19 -18.02 -10.05
#